data_cea2659e108ee38f58cf454ba62e835a
#
_entry.id   cea2659e108ee38f58cf454ba62e835a
#
_cell.length_a   1.000
_cell.length_b   1.000
_cell.length_c   1.000
_cell.angle_alpha   90.00
_cell.angle_beta   90.00
_cell.angle_gamma   90.00
#
_symmetry.space_group_name_H-M   'P 1'
#
loop_
_entity.id
_entity.type
_entity.pdbx_description
1 polymer ?
#
loop_
_entity_poly.entity_id
_entity_poly.type
_entity_poly.pdbx_seq_one_letter_code
_entity_poly.pdbx_strand_id
1 'polypeptide(L)'
;MSTATIIGSGPNGLSAAIVLAASGVKTTVLERNRQVGGGCSTAEVTQPGFLHDLGSSTYPLGAASPFYNSLPFTIPWIQPPAAFAHPLDDGTAVVLEHSIEETIDQLDAYDREAYRSLIEPVVSNFAALVEEILGPILHIPESPFVLARFGLSALLPALSLARSHFAGERARSLFAGVSTHSILPLETTASAAVGLTMLAAGHTKGWPILHGGAQSLTDALVRHLEDLGGRVETGREVTELPLSDLVLADITPRQLLRIAGSHLSTDYRKQLERFRYGPGAFKIDYALNAAIPWTARVRLAWRVAAALPFCRRCG
;
A
#
# COMPACT_ATOMS: atom_id res chain seq x y z
N MET A 1 8.50 11.20 32.91
CA MET A 1 8.34 10.27 31.78
C MET A 1 7.63 11.04 30.69
N SER A 2 8.23 11.15 29.52
CA SER A 2 7.62 11.91 28.41
C SER A 2 6.33 11.26 27.95
N THR A 3 5.39 12.06 27.49
CA THR A 3 4.07 11.64 27.03
C THR A 3 3.93 11.91 25.53
N ALA A 4 3.29 11.01 24.80
CA ALA A 4 2.95 11.19 23.38
C ALA A 4 1.47 10.88 23.14
N THR A 5 0.83 11.73 22.35
CA THR A 5 -0.51 11.49 21.85
C THR A 5 -0.49 11.41 20.34
N ILE A 6 -1.02 10.32 19.81
CA ILE A 6 -1.17 10.09 18.38
C ILE A 6 -2.64 10.28 18.03
N ILE A 7 -2.93 11.11 17.03
CA ILE A 7 -4.29 11.37 16.54
C ILE A 7 -4.49 10.55 15.26
N GLY A 8 -5.32 9.54 15.35
CA GLY A 8 -5.60 8.57 14.28
C GLY A 8 -4.96 7.21 14.53
N SER A 9 -5.74 6.14 14.37
CA SER A 9 -5.34 4.75 14.56
C SER A 9 -5.16 4.00 13.23
N GLY A 10 -4.81 4.73 12.18
CA GLY A 10 -4.36 4.12 10.93
C GLY A 10 -3.05 3.35 11.13
N PRO A 11 -2.64 2.52 10.14
CA PRO A 11 -1.41 1.72 10.26
C PRO A 11 -0.17 2.57 10.51
N ASN A 12 -0.09 3.78 9.98
CA ASN A 12 1.03 4.69 10.20
C ASN A 12 1.02 5.27 11.62
N GLY A 13 -0.14 5.71 12.11
CA GLY A 13 -0.29 6.21 13.49
C GLY A 13 0.04 5.15 14.53
N LEU A 14 -0.44 3.91 14.32
CA LEU A 14 -0.12 2.78 15.19
C LEU A 14 1.38 2.42 15.14
N SER A 15 1.99 2.44 13.96
CA SER A 15 3.44 2.18 13.81
C SER A 15 4.26 3.23 14.57
N ALA A 16 3.92 4.51 14.43
CA ALA A 16 4.58 5.57 15.17
C ALA A 16 4.39 5.44 16.69
N ALA A 17 3.19 5.05 17.13
CA ALA A 17 2.88 4.79 18.53
C ALA A 17 3.74 3.66 19.11
N ILE A 18 3.91 2.55 18.36
CA ILE A 18 4.74 1.41 18.76
C ILE A 18 6.21 1.84 18.93
N VAL A 19 6.76 2.60 17.96
CA VAL A 19 8.15 3.09 18.04
C VAL A 19 8.36 3.94 19.29
N LEU A 20 7.44 4.84 19.59
CA LEU A 20 7.51 5.69 20.78
C LEU A 20 7.37 4.89 22.07
N ALA A 21 6.40 3.98 22.15
CA ALA A 21 6.21 3.12 23.32
C ALA A 21 7.43 2.22 23.58
N ALA A 22 8.00 1.61 22.53
CA ALA A 22 9.23 0.83 22.62
C ALA A 22 10.44 1.63 23.11
N SER A 23 10.44 2.95 22.87
CA SER A 23 11.45 3.90 23.38
C SER A 23 11.15 4.39 24.80
N GLY A 24 10.16 3.84 25.50
CA GLY A 24 9.80 4.21 26.87
C GLY A 24 8.96 5.48 27.01
N VAL A 25 8.36 5.97 25.94
CA VAL A 25 7.44 7.11 25.96
C VAL A 25 6.04 6.61 26.32
N LYS A 26 5.37 7.26 27.28
CA LYS A 26 3.98 6.94 27.60
C LYS A 26 3.06 7.39 26.46
N THR A 27 2.58 6.43 25.67
CA THR A 27 1.91 6.67 24.41
C THR A 27 0.41 6.38 24.48
N THR A 28 -0.39 7.30 23.93
CA THR A 28 -1.85 7.13 23.78
C THR A 28 -2.26 7.46 22.34
N VAL A 29 -3.04 6.59 21.72
CA VAL A 29 -3.64 6.80 20.40
C VAL A 29 -5.10 7.16 20.57
N LEU A 30 -5.55 8.24 19.95
CA LEU A 30 -6.95 8.69 19.96
C LEU A 30 -7.57 8.45 18.57
N GLU A 31 -8.65 7.67 18.55
CA GLU A 31 -9.39 7.33 17.33
C GLU A 31 -10.85 7.78 17.44
N ARG A 32 -11.32 8.56 16.47
CA ARG A 32 -12.70 9.05 16.45
C ARG A 32 -13.76 7.96 16.21
N ASN A 33 -13.42 6.94 15.43
CA ASN A 33 -14.32 5.84 15.14
C ASN A 33 -14.34 4.84 16.32
N ARG A 34 -15.36 3.99 16.36
CA ARG A 34 -15.45 2.90 17.33
C ARG A 34 -14.46 1.76 17.00
N GLN A 35 -13.99 1.71 15.78
CA GLN A 35 -13.08 0.68 15.27
C GLN A 35 -11.78 1.35 14.84
N VAL A 36 -10.66 0.74 15.20
CA VAL A 36 -9.32 1.14 14.76
C VAL A 36 -9.08 0.75 13.31
N GLY A 37 -8.02 1.29 12.70
CA GLY A 37 -7.50 0.76 11.43
C GLY A 37 -7.47 1.77 10.29
N GLY A 38 -8.26 2.84 10.34
CA GLY A 38 -8.28 3.81 9.24
C GLY A 38 -8.58 3.14 7.89
N GLY A 39 -7.63 3.24 6.94
CA GLY A 39 -7.74 2.56 5.63
C GLY A 39 -7.57 1.04 5.68
N CYS A 40 -7.06 0.47 6.77
CA CYS A 40 -6.90 -0.97 7.01
C CYS A 40 -8.01 -1.50 7.93
N SER A 41 -9.26 -1.21 7.60
CA SER A 41 -10.43 -1.71 8.33
C SER A 41 -11.24 -2.67 7.48
N THR A 42 -11.86 -3.66 8.13
CA THR A 42 -12.69 -4.70 7.50
C THR A 42 -14.05 -4.76 8.18
N ALA A 43 -15.12 -4.89 7.43
CA ALA A 43 -16.48 -4.98 7.98
C ALA A 43 -17.41 -5.80 7.08
N GLU A 44 -18.52 -6.26 7.64
CA GLU A 44 -19.63 -6.88 6.92
C GLU A 44 -20.55 -5.76 6.40
N VAL A 45 -20.33 -5.31 5.16
CA VAL A 45 -21.10 -4.21 4.55
C VAL A 45 -22.11 -4.64 3.50
N THR A 46 -22.18 -5.94 3.17
CA THR A 46 -23.15 -6.50 2.23
C THR A 46 -24.10 -7.48 2.92
N GLN A 47 -23.65 -8.66 3.25
CA GLN A 47 -24.43 -9.71 3.91
C GLN A 47 -23.63 -10.29 5.09
N PRO A 48 -24.30 -10.83 6.13
CA PRO A 48 -23.63 -11.50 7.22
C PRO A 48 -22.71 -12.63 6.75
N GLY A 49 -21.49 -12.66 7.28
CA GLY A 49 -20.45 -13.63 6.92
C GLY A 49 -19.58 -13.21 5.73
N PHE A 50 -19.88 -12.10 5.05
CA PHE A 50 -19.05 -11.55 3.99
C PHE A 50 -18.25 -10.35 4.51
N LEU A 51 -16.95 -10.57 4.73
CA LEU A 51 -16.02 -9.54 5.16
C LEU A 51 -15.48 -8.77 3.95
N HIS A 52 -15.49 -7.44 4.04
CA HIS A 52 -14.96 -6.55 3.01
C HIS A 52 -13.95 -5.59 3.63
N ASP A 53 -12.81 -5.45 2.97
CA ASP A 53 -11.84 -4.43 3.34
C ASP A 53 -12.33 -3.06 2.87
N LEU A 54 -12.52 -2.13 3.80
CA LEU A 54 -13.15 -0.84 3.50
C LEU A 54 -12.24 0.12 2.73
N GLY A 55 -10.93 -0.06 2.84
CA GLY A 55 -9.93 0.74 2.15
C GLY A 55 -8.93 -0.14 1.39
N SER A 56 -7.74 -0.36 1.93
CA SER A 56 -6.70 -1.17 1.32
C SER A 56 -6.94 -2.67 1.52
N SER A 57 -6.72 -3.47 0.48
CA SER A 57 -6.89 -4.94 0.51
C SER A 57 -5.61 -5.69 0.16
N THR A 58 -4.67 -5.07 -0.54
CA THR A 58 -3.41 -5.69 -0.99
C THR A 58 -2.20 -4.89 -0.52
N TYR A 59 -1.12 -5.57 -0.16
CA TYR A 59 -0.02 -4.97 0.61
C TYR A 59 1.38 -5.32 0.07
N PRO A 60 1.71 -5.09 -1.21
CA PRO A 60 3.03 -5.41 -1.74
C PRO A 60 4.15 -4.64 -1.03
N LEU A 61 3.97 -3.34 -0.80
CA LEU A 61 4.93 -2.55 -0.03
C LEU A 61 4.83 -2.79 1.48
N GLY A 62 3.66 -3.17 2.00
CA GLY A 62 3.52 -3.58 3.38
C GLY A 62 4.35 -4.82 3.70
N ALA A 63 4.31 -5.85 2.83
CA ALA A 63 5.16 -7.03 2.97
C ALA A 63 6.66 -6.75 2.78
N ALA A 64 6.99 -5.66 2.10
CA ALA A 64 8.37 -5.20 1.94
C ALA A 64 8.83 -4.25 3.07
N SER A 65 7.91 -3.73 3.89
CA SER A 65 8.20 -2.70 4.88
C SER A 65 9.23 -3.14 5.91
N PRO A 66 10.35 -2.41 6.07
CA PRO A 66 11.33 -2.70 7.12
C PRO A 66 10.70 -2.68 8.51
N PHE A 67 9.81 -1.73 8.79
CA PHE A 67 9.10 -1.66 10.07
C PHE A 67 8.28 -2.93 10.35
N TYR A 68 7.43 -3.38 9.41
CA TYR A 68 6.62 -4.57 9.62
C TYR A 68 7.45 -5.85 9.72
N ASN A 69 8.58 -5.91 9.02
CA ASN A 69 9.51 -7.03 9.09
C ASN A 69 10.33 -7.05 10.40
N SER A 70 10.42 -5.94 11.13
CA SER A 70 11.09 -5.84 12.43
C SER A 70 10.19 -6.16 13.62
N LEU A 71 8.89 -6.34 13.41
CA LEU A 71 7.95 -6.65 14.50
C LEU A 71 8.21 -8.04 15.09
N PRO A 72 7.99 -8.22 16.40
CA PRO A 72 8.26 -9.49 17.09
C PRO A 72 7.20 -10.57 16.83
N PHE A 73 6.28 -10.34 15.92
CA PHE A 73 5.25 -11.27 15.50
C PHE A 73 5.15 -11.33 13.97
N THR A 74 4.64 -12.45 13.45
CA THR A 74 4.46 -12.65 12.02
C THR A 74 3.09 -12.09 11.59
N ILE A 75 3.09 -11.23 10.58
CA ILE A 75 1.86 -10.78 9.92
C ILE A 75 1.38 -11.90 8.99
N PRO A 76 0.10 -12.31 9.09
CA PRO A 76 -0.42 -13.47 8.35
C PRO A 76 -0.72 -13.12 6.89
N TRP A 77 0.33 -12.95 6.08
CA TRP A 77 0.22 -12.70 4.65
C TRP A 77 -0.27 -13.95 3.91
N ILE A 78 -1.27 -13.77 3.04
CA ILE A 78 -1.70 -14.77 2.05
C ILE A 78 -1.21 -14.28 0.69
N GLN A 79 -0.39 -15.11 0.02
CA GLN A 79 0.05 -14.83 -1.35
C GLN A 79 -0.99 -15.35 -2.34
N PRO A 80 -1.58 -14.50 -3.19
CA PRO A 80 -2.40 -14.98 -4.29
C PRO A 80 -1.51 -15.72 -5.31
N PRO A 81 -2.09 -16.63 -6.10
CA PRO A 81 -1.33 -17.37 -7.12
C PRO A 81 -0.68 -16.47 -8.17
N ALA A 82 -1.22 -15.28 -8.41
CA ALA A 82 -0.65 -14.24 -9.27
C ALA A 82 -0.68 -12.92 -8.53
N ALA A 83 0.38 -12.11 -8.69
CA ALA A 83 0.47 -10.81 -8.05
C ALA A 83 -0.55 -9.82 -8.64
N PHE A 84 -0.67 -9.80 -9.96
CA PHE A 84 -1.54 -8.88 -10.69
C PHE A 84 -1.93 -9.50 -12.05
N ALA A 85 -3.14 -9.22 -12.54
CA ALA A 85 -3.57 -9.61 -13.86
C ALA A 85 -4.23 -8.43 -14.56
N HIS A 86 -3.89 -8.24 -15.84
CA HIS A 86 -4.47 -7.20 -16.68
C HIS A 86 -5.21 -7.86 -17.86
N PRO A 87 -6.56 -7.88 -17.84
CA PRO A 87 -7.35 -8.38 -18.95
C PRO A 87 -7.20 -7.46 -20.17
N LEU A 88 -7.20 -8.05 -21.37
CA LEU A 88 -7.10 -7.37 -22.64
C LEU A 88 -8.40 -7.53 -23.43
N ASP A 89 -8.65 -6.64 -24.41
CA ASP A 89 -9.87 -6.60 -25.20
C ASP A 89 -10.02 -7.83 -26.12
N ASP A 90 -8.93 -8.52 -26.42
CA ASP A 90 -8.92 -9.77 -27.20
C ASP A 90 -9.41 -11.01 -26.41
N GLY A 91 -9.83 -10.81 -25.15
CA GLY A 91 -10.25 -11.89 -24.25
C GLY A 91 -9.12 -12.66 -23.61
N THR A 92 -7.86 -12.23 -23.79
CA THR A 92 -6.69 -12.74 -23.07
C THR A 92 -6.35 -11.88 -21.85
N ALA A 93 -5.29 -12.20 -21.16
CA ALA A 93 -4.75 -11.37 -20.10
C ALA A 93 -3.22 -11.49 -20.06
N VAL A 94 -2.56 -10.50 -19.50
CA VAL A 94 -1.17 -10.57 -19.08
C VAL A 94 -1.12 -10.60 -17.55
N VAL A 95 -0.29 -11.46 -17.00
CA VAL A 95 -0.20 -11.73 -15.55
C VAL A 95 1.20 -11.36 -15.06
N LEU A 96 1.25 -10.63 -13.96
CA LEU A 96 2.49 -10.44 -13.20
C LEU A 96 2.68 -11.68 -12.33
N GLU A 97 3.59 -12.55 -12.74
CA GLU A 97 4.00 -13.72 -11.97
C GLU A 97 5.09 -13.36 -10.97
N HIS A 98 5.35 -14.25 -10.01
CA HIS A 98 6.46 -14.04 -9.07
C HIS A 98 7.81 -14.09 -9.81
N SER A 99 7.96 -15.00 -10.78
CA SER A 99 9.12 -15.10 -11.64
C SER A 99 9.08 -14.08 -12.78
N ILE A 100 10.22 -13.40 -13.03
CA ILE A 100 10.39 -12.55 -14.21
C ILE A 100 10.24 -13.40 -15.48
N GLU A 101 10.82 -14.60 -15.50
CA GLU A 101 10.76 -15.50 -16.65
C GLU A 101 9.31 -15.90 -17.01
N GLU A 102 8.51 -16.28 -16.00
CA GLU A 102 7.10 -16.63 -16.21
C GLU A 102 6.28 -15.42 -16.69
N THR A 103 6.64 -14.21 -16.28
CA THR A 103 5.99 -12.98 -16.75
C THR A 103 6.35 -12.69 -18.20
N ILE A 104 7.64 -12.72 -18.56
CA ILE A 104 8.10 -12.40 -19.92
C ILE A 104 7.69 -13.44 -20.95
N ASP A 105 7.46 -14.70 -20.55
CA ASP A 105 6.97 -15.76 -21.47
C ASP A 105 5.57 -15.45 -22.00
N GLN A 106 4.80 -14.61 -21.31
CA GLN A 106 3.49 -14.14 -21.75
C GLN A 106 3.56 -12.91 -22.66
N LEU A 107 4.73 -12.27 -22.75
CA LEU A 107 4.95 -11.08 -23.57
C LEU A 107 5.33 -11.43 -25.00
N ASP A 108 5.13 -10.48 -25.89
CA ASP A 108 5.62 -10.59 -27.27
C ASP A 108 7.13 -10.73 -27.27
N ALA A 109 7.66 -11.56 -28.20
CA ALA A 109 9.08 -11.95 -28.19
C ALA A 109 10.05 -10.75 -28.21
N TYR A 110 9.66 -9.67 -28.89
CA TYR A 110 10.46 -8.44 -28.97
C TYR A 110 10.44 -7.59 -27.70
N ASP A 111 9.48 -7.80 -26.80
CA ASP A 111 9.38 -7.06 -25.54
C ASP A 111 10.02 -7.80 -24.35
N ARG A 112 10.35 -9.07 -24.50
CA ARG A 112 10.90 -9.91 -23.40
C ARG A 112 12.17 -9.33 -22.83
N GLU A 113 13.13 -8.99 -23.68
CA GLU A 113 14.39 -8.40 -23.24
C GLU A 113 14.22 -6.96 -22.75
N ALA A 114 13.32 -6.19 -23.38
CA ALA A 114 13.00 -4.84 -22.92
C ALA A 114 12.43 -4.85 -21.49
N TYR A 115 11.50 -5.79 -21.20
CA TYR A 115 10.97 -5.95 -19.86
C TYR A 115 12.06 -6.36 -18.85
N ARG A 116 12.87 -7.38 -19.22
CA ARG A 116 13.96 -7.85 -18.37
C ARG A 116 14.94 -6.72 -18.03
N SER A 117 15.44 -6.01 -19.04
CA SER A 117 16.43 -4.93 -18.85
C SER A 117 15.91 -3.77 -18.01
N LEU A 118 14.62 -3.51 -18.05
CA LEU A 118 13.98 -2.45 -17.25
C LEU A 118 13.71 -2.89 -15.81
N ILE A 119 13.21 -4.11 -15.60
CA ILE A 119 12.65 -4.55 -14.30
C ILE A 119 13.66 -5.32 -13.46
N GLU A 120 14.48 -6.19 -14.05
CA GLU A 120 15.43 -7.03 -13.29
C GLU A 120 16.43 -6.20 -12.43
N PRO A 121 16.97 -5.05 -12.89
CA PRO A 121 17.82 -4.24 -12.03
C PRO A 121 17.11 -3.66 -10.80
N VAL A 122 15.82 -3.37 -10.90
CA VAL A 122 15.00 -2.90 -9.78
C VAL A 122 14.71 -4.07 -8.82
N VAL A 123 14.36 -5.24 -9.35
CA VAL A 123 14.12 -6.48 -8.58
C VAL A 123 15.38 -6.90 -7.82
N SER A 124 16.52 -6.96 -8.51
CA SER A 124 17.80 -7.37 -7.91
C SER A 124 18.29 -6.46 -6.78
N ASN A 125 17.87 -5.20 -6.77
CA ASN A 125 18.22 -4.22 -5.75
C ASN A 125 17.03 -3.77 -4.90
N PHE A 126 15.92 -4.53 -4.93
CA PHE A 126 14.66 -4.10 -4.34
C PHE A 126 14.77 -3.86 -2.83
N ALA A 127 15.51 -4.70 -2.10
CA ALA A 127 15.70 -4.52 -0.67
C ALA A 127 16.37 -3.17 -0.34
N ALA A 128 17.47 -2.85 -1.04
CA ALA A 128 18.17 -1.58 -0.86
C ALA A 128 17.28 -0.39 -1.30
N LEU A 129 16.53 -0.54 -2.40
CA LEU A 129 15.62 0.50 -2.87
C LEU A 129 14.50 0.78 -1.86
N VAL A 130 13.94 -0.27 -1.22
CA VAL A 130 12.87 -0.13 -0.22
C VAL A 130 13.33 0.70 0.98
N GLU A 131 14.55 0.48 1.48
CA GLU A 131 15.11 1.30 2.57
C GLU A 131 15.19 2.78 2.18
N GLU A 132 15.55 3.07 0.94
CA GLU A 132 15.64 4.45 0.44
C GLU A 132 14.26 5.11 0.27
N ILE A 133 13.27 4.40 -0.28
CA ILE A 133 11.97 5.00 -0.64
C ILE A 133 10.92 4.94 0.48
N LEU A 134 11.04 4.02 1.43
CA LEU A 134 10.16 3.91 2.61
C LEU A 134 10.79 4.50 3.87
N GLY A 135 12.04 4.98 3.78
CA GLY A 135 12.74 5.70 4.84
C GLY A 135 12.35 7.18 4.93
N PRO A 136 13.05 7.96 5.77
CA PRO A 136 12.85 9.40 5.86
C PRO A 136 13.07 10.09 4.49
N ILE A 137 12.19 11.01 4.12
CA ILE A 137 12.27 11.72 2.81
C ILE A 137 13.61 12.46 2.64
N LEU A 138 14.13 13.02 3.73
CA LEU A 138 15.42 13.72 3.74
C LEU A 138 16.42 12.88 4.52
N HIS A 139 17.26 12.16 3.83
CA HIS A 139 18.36 11.36 4.38
C HIS A 139 19.54 11.33 3.41
N ILE A 140 20.69 10.92 3.90
CA ILE A 140 21.85 10.62 3.04
C ILE A 140 21.63 9.19 2.53
N PRO A 141 21.55 8.97 1.20
CA PRO A 141 21.31 7.63 0.67
C PRO A 141 22.42 6.66 1.06
N GLU A 142 22.05 5.48 1.56
CA GLU A 142 22.97 4.37 1.82
C GLU A 142 23.38 3.68 0.51
N SER A 143 22.47 3.68 -0.47
CA SER A 143 22.66 3.06 -1.79
C SER A 143 22.50 4.06 -2.94
N PRO A 144 23.37 5.10 -3.04
CA PRO A 144 23.16 6.21 -3.97
C PRO A 144 23.16 5.79 -5.46
N PHE A 145 23.93 4.76 -5.83
CA PHE A 145 23.94 4.25 -7.21
C PHE A 145 22.65 3.50 -7.56
N VAL A 146 22.07 2.76 -6.62
CA VAL A 146 20.76 2.10 -6.79
C VAL A 146 19.69 3.15 -6.99
N LEU A 147 19.66 4.15 -6.13
CA LEU A 147 18.68 5.23 -6.17
C LEU A 147 18.84 6.07 -7.46
N ALA A 148 20.06 6.39 -7.87
CA ALA A 148 20.32 7.14 -9.10
C ALA A 148 19.89 6.35 -10.35
N ARG A 149 20.22 5.04 -10.43
CA ARG A 149 19.81 4.19 -11.54
C ARG A 149 18.29 4.05 -11.62
N PHE A 150 17.63 3.83 -10.49
CA PHE A 150 16.17 3.82 -10.40
C PHE A 150 15.59 5.16 -10.86
N GLY A 151 16.14 6.28 -10.40
CA GLY A 151 15.66 7.63 -10.68
C GLY A 151 15.64 7.96 -12.18
N LEU A 152 16.58 7.44 -12.97
CA LEU A 152 16.63 7.69 -14.42
C LEU A 152 15.33 7.27 -15.14
N SER A 153 14.72 6.15 -14.74
CA SER A 153 13.45 5.68 -15.30
C SER A 153 12.25 6.14 -14.48
N ALA A 154 12.40 6.21 -13.16
CA ALA A 154 11.34 6.54 -12.22
C ALA A 154 10.81 7.97 -12.37
N LEU A 155 11.68 8.93 -12.75
CA LEU A 155 11.29 10.32 -12.97
C LEU A 155 10.52 10.54 -14.27
N LEU A 156 10.47 9.57 -15.17
CA LEU A 156 9.71 9.68 -16.41
C LEU A 156 8.20 9.55 -16.16
N PRO A 157 7.36 10.11 -17.07
CA PRO A 157 5.97 9.74 -17.16
C PRO A 157 5.83 8.26 -17.53
N ALA A 158 4.94 7.53 -16.85
CA ALA A 158 4.75 6.10 -17.07
C ALA A 158 4.34 5.79 -18.52
N LEU A 159 3.48 6.61 -19.11
CA LEU A 159 3.06 6.45 -20.50
C LEU A 159 4.23 6.62 -21.47
N SER A 160 5.12 7.60 -21.24
CA SER A 160 6.31 7.81 -22.06
C SER A 160 7.28 6.65 -21.96
N LEU A 161 7.52 6.17 -20.73
CA LEU A 161 8.38 5.02 -20.48
C LEU A 161 7.82 3.74 -21.15
N ALA A 162 6.52 3.47 -20.99
CA ALA A 162 5.88 2.33 -21.63
C ALA A 162 6.00 2.35 -23.17
N ARG A 163 5.78 3.51 -23.78
CA ARG A 163 5.84 3.66 -25.25
C ARG A 163 7.25 3.59 -25.81
N SER A 164 8.25 4.05 -25.07
CA SER A 164 9.66 4.03 -25.53
C SER A 164 10.33 2.68 -25.32
N HIS A 165 9.88 1.88 -24.33
CA HIS A 165 10.50 0.61 -24.00
C HIS A 165 9.79 -0.60 -24.63
N PHE A 166 8.47 -0.53 -24.80
CA PHE A 166 7.65 -1.66 -25.24
C PHE A 166 6.97 -1.37 -26.58
N ALA A 167 7.01 -2.34 -27.46
CA ALA A 167 6.34 -2.27 -28.76
C ALA A 167 4.93 -2.92 -28.71
N GLY A 168 4.75 -3.99 -27.91
CA GLY A 168 3.53 -4.75 -27.80
C GLY A 168 2.55 -4.24 -26.77
N GLU A 169 1.30 -4.60 -26.96
CA GLU A 169 0.20 -4.20 -26.09
C GLU A 169 0.31 -4.85 -24.70
N ARG A 170 0.71 -6.11 -24.63
CA ARG A 170 0.77 -6.87 -23.36
C ARG A 170 1.73 -6.24 -22.36
N ALA A 171 2.93 -5.92 -22.80
CA ALA A 171 3.94 -5.27 -21.93
C ALA A 171 3.52 -3.85 -21.54
N ARG A 172 3.00 -3.07 -22.52
CA ARG A 172 2.48 -1.71 -22.26
C ARG A 172 1.34 -1.71 -21.27
N SER A 173 0.37 -2.61 -21.44
CA SER A 173 -0.81 -2.71 -20.58
C SER A 173 -0.45 -3.16 -19.18
N LEU A 174 0.45 -4.13 -19.02
CA LEU A 174 0.93 -4.57 -17.71
C LEU A 174 1.61 -3.41 -16.96
N PHE A 175 2.57 -2.73 -17.62
CA PHE A 175 3.30 -1.62 -17.01
C PHE A 175 2.39 -0.44 -16.68
N ALA A 176 1.55 -0.02 -17.64
CA ALA A 176 0.63 1.09 -17.46
C ALA A 176 -0.42 0.77 -16.39
N GLY A 177 -1.00 -0.44 -16.41
CA GLY A 177 -1.99 -0.88 -15.41
C GLY A 177 -1.44 -0.83 -14.00
N VAL A 178 -0.21 -1.33 -13.78
CA VAL A 178 0.43 -1.25 -12.46
C VAL A 178 0.78 0.21 -12.10
N SER A 179 1.18 1.04 -13.08
CA SER A 179 1.50 2.45 -12.83
C SER A 179 0.30 3.30 -12.41
N THR A 180 -0.94 2.85 -12.67
CA THR A 180 -2.16 3.56 -12.21
C THR A 180 -2.26 3.65 -10.69
N HIS A 181 -1.54 2.81 -9.95
CA HIS A 181 -1.44 2.92 -8.48
C HIS A 181 -0.78 4.22 -8.01
N SER A 182 -0.16 4.99 -8.92
CA SER A 182 0.29 6.36 -8.62
C SER A 182 -0.88 7.32 -8.32
N ILE A 183 -2.11 6.97 -8.74
CA ILE A 183 -3.31 7.83 -8.67
C ILE A 183 -3.07 9.19 -9.39
N LEU A 184 -2.15 9.20 -10.34
CA LEU A 184 -1.82 10.34 -11.18
C LEU A 184 -2.13 10.01 -12.65
N PRO A 185 -2.41 11.02 -13.50
CA PRO A 185 -2.36 10.82 -14.95
C PRO A 185 -1.00 10.22 -15.34
N LEU A 186 -0.98 9.21 -16.19
CA LEU A 186 0.24 8.48 -16.56
C LEU A 186 1.24 9.33 -17.37
N GLU A 187 0.81 10.50 -17.83
CA GLU A 187 1.62 11.55 -18.47
C GLU A 187 2.38 12.41 -17.45
N THR A 188 2.06 12.29 -16.16
CA THR A 188 2.69 13.09 -15.11
C THR A 188 4.11 12.59 -14.85
N THR A 189 5.06 13.51 -14.71
CA THR A 189 6.43 13.22 -14.28
C THR A 189 6.43 12.38 -13.01
N ALA A 190 7.33 11.40 -12.93
CA ALA A 190 7.50 10.45 -11.83
C ALA A 190 6.34 9.45 -11.63
N SER A 191 5.33 9.40 -12.49
CA SER A 191 4.30 8.34 -12.41
C SER A 191 4.88 6.94 -12.69
N ALA A 192 6.01 6.83 -13.42
CA ALA A 192 6.72 5.56 -13.63
C ALA A 192 7.35 4.98 -12.35
N ALA A 193 7.70 5.82 -11.37
CA ALA A 193 8.28 5.37 -10.10
C ALA A 193 7.40 4.33 -9.42
N VAL A 194 6.09 4.59 -9.37
CA VAL A 194 5.13 3.66 -8.75
C VAL A 194 5.04 2.37 -9.55
N GLY A 195 4.96 2.44 -10.88
CA GLY A 195 4.93 1.25 -11.74
C GLY A 195 6.15 0.35 -11.54
N LEU A 196 7.35 0.92 -11.58
CA LEU A 196 8.62 0.20 -11.37
C LEU A 196 8.69 -0.42 -9.98
N THR A 197 8.36 0.34 -8.93
CA THR A 197 8.38 -0.13 -7.54
C THR A 197 7.39 -1.26 -7.33
N MET A 198 6.16 -1.11 -7.84
CA MET A 198 5.10 -2.10 -7.64
C MET A 198 5.33 -3.38 -8.44
N LEU A 199 5.89 -3.29 -9.66
CA LEU A 199 6.31 -4.46 -10.43
C LEU A 199 7.44 -5.21 -9.71
N ALA A 200 8.44 -4.50 -9.22
CA ALA A 200 9.53 -5.11 -8.46
C ALA A 200 9.03 -5.73 -7.14
N ALA A 201 8.09 -5.09 -6.45
CA ALA A 201 7.43 -5.67 -5.28
C ALA A 201 6.69 -6.96 -5.63
N GLY A 202 5.96 -6.98 -6.77
CA GLY A 202 5.26 -8.16 -7.25
C GLY A 202 6.20 -9.35 -7.50
N HIS A 203 7.36 -9.11 -8.10
CA HIS A 203 8.38 -10.14 -8.35
C HIS A 203 9.12 -10.59 -7.09
N THR A 204 9.23 -9.75 -6.06
CA THR A 204 10.03 -10.07 -4.85
C THR A 204 9.19 -10.47 -3.65
N LYS A 205 8.09 -9.80 -3.41
CA LYS A 205 7.21 -9.97 -2.25
C LYS A 205 5.80 -10.46 -2.61
N GLY A 206 5.47 -10.51 -3.90
CA GLY A 206 4.10 -10.74 -4.35
C GLY A 206 3.17 -9.56 -4.08
N TRP A 207 1.87 -9.81 -4.18
CA TRP A 207 0.82 -8.87 -3.78
C TRP A 207 -0.07 -9.49 -2.73
N PRO A 208 0.44 -9.68 -1.52
CA PRO A 208 -0.28 -10.38 -0.48
C PRO A 208 -1.51 -9.62 -0.01
N ILE A 209 -2.48 -10.39 0.45
CA ILE A 209 -3.61 -9.97 1.25
C ILE A 209 -3.42 -10.44 2.69
N LEU A 210 -4.27 -9.99 3.59
CA LEU A 210 -4.23 -10.38 5.00
C LEU A 210 -5.26 -11.47 5.30
N HIS A 211 -4.84 -12.51 6.01
CA HIS A 211 -5.76 -13.50 6.54
C HIS A 211 -6.72 -12.83 7.55
N GLY A 212 -8.02 -12.98 7.34
CA GLY A 212 -9.04 -12.31 8.17
C GLY A 212 -9.31 -10.85 7.79
N GLY A 213 -8.74 -10.37 6.67
CA GLY A 213 -8.93 -9.00 6.17
C GLY A 213 -7.93 -8.00 6.74
N ALA A 214 -7.98 -6.79 6.22
CA ALA A 214 -7.09 -5.68 6.55
C ALA A 214 -7.06 -5.34 8.05
N GLN A 215 -8.20 -5.50 8.73
CA GLN A 215 -8.35 -5.26 10.16
C GLN A 215 -7.37 -6.10 11.00
N SER A 216 -7.04 -7.30 10.56
CA SER A 216 -6.14 -8.20 11.30
C SER A 216 -4.74 -7.60 11.53
N LEU A 217 -4.25 -6.77 10.59
CA LEU A 217 -2.99 -6.04 10.74
C LEU A 217 -3.09 -5.02 11.87
N THR A 218 -4.11 -4.18 11.83
CA THR A 218 -4.24 -3.10 12.81
C THR A 218 -4.58 -3.62 14.20
N ASP A 219 -5.34 -4.71 14.31
CA ASP A 219 -5.58 -5.41 15.56
C ASP A 219 -4.27 -5.99 16.15
N ALA A 220 -3.40 -6.52 15.31
CA ALA A 220 -2.09 -7.02 15.76
C ALA A 220 -1.18 -5.87 16.23
N LEU A 221 -1.18 -4.74 15.53
CA LEU A 221 -0.44 -3.55 15.93
C LEU A 221 -0.95 -2.97 17.25
N VAL A 222 -2.27 -2.93 17.45
CA VAL A 222 -2.88 -2.48 18.72
C VAL A 222 -2.43 -3.37 19.88
N ARG A 223 -2.57 -4.71 19.72
CA ARG A 223 -2.12 -5.64 20.76
C ARG A 223 -0.66 -5.41 21.13
N HIS A 224 0.21 -5.28 20.13
CA HIS A 224 1.62 -5.04 20.38
C HIS A 224 1.90 -3.70 21.07
N LEU A 225 1.17 -2.64 20.69
CA LEU A 225 1.25 -1.35 21.38
C LEU A 225 0.85 -1.47 22.86
N GLU A 226 -0.22 -2.22 23.15
CA GLU A 226 -0.70 -2.46 24.51
C GLU A 226 0.29 -3.30 25.33
N ASP A 227 0.92 -4.30 24.74
CA ASP A 227 2.01 -5.09 25.35
C ASP A 227 3.20 -4.21 25.74
N LEU A 228 3.46 -3.13 24.99
CA LEU A 228 4.48 -2.12 25.30
C LEU A 228 4.00 -1.06 26.32
N GLY A 229 2.79 -1.20 26.87
CA GLY A 229 2.20 -0.27 27.83
C GLY A 229 1.54 0.98 27.21
N GLY A 230 1.40 1.03 25.90
CA GLY A 230 0.61 2.07 25.22
C GLY A 230 -0.89 1.83 25.37
N ARG A 231 -1.70 2.80 24.90
CA ARG A 231 -3.16 2.71 24.96
C ARG A 231 -3.81 3.23 23.69
N VAL A 232 -4.97 2.66 23.33
CA VAL A 232 -5.83 3.15 22.26
C VAL A 232 -7.21 3.50 22.83
N GLU A 233 -7.65 4.72 22.57
CA GLU A 233 -8.98 5.20 22.97
C GLU A 233 -9.81 5.45 21.69
N THR A 234 -10.81 4.60 21.46
CA THR A 234 -11.75 4.72 20.33
C THR A 234 -12.98 5.55 20.69
N GLY A 235 -13.72 6.05 19.69
CA GLY A 235 -14.84 6.96 19.89
C GLY A 235 -14.40 8.33 20.43
N ARG A 236 -13.15 8.71 20.29
CA ARG A 236 -12.53 9.93 20.80
C ARG A 236 -12.17 10.87 19.67
N GLU A 237 -13.11 11.70 19.27
CA GLU A 237 -12.82 12.75 18.30
C GLU A 237 -11.98 13.85 18.97
N VAL A 238 -10.86 14.19 18.33
CA VAL A 238 -9.98 15.28 18.75
C VAL A 238 -10.41 16.55 18.04
N THR A 239 -10.81 17.56 18.80
CA THR A 239 -11.24 18.87 18.28
C THR A 239 -10.24 20.00 18.56
N GLU A 240 -9.31 19.77 19.49
CA GLU A 240 -8.22 20.70 19.86
C GLU A 240 -6.96 19.89 20.18
N LEU A 241 -5.78 20.53 20.15
CA LEU A 241 -4.52 19.86 20.43
C LEU A 241 -4.50 19.27 21.85
N PRO A 242 -4.23 17.96 22.00
CA PRO A 242 -4.07 17.33 23.30
C PRO A 242 -2.90 17.93 24.09
N LEU A 243 -3.03 17.98 25.40
CA LEU A 243 -1.93 18.32 26.31
C LEU A 243 -1.00 17.11 26.45
N SER A 244 0.10 17.12 25.70
CA SER A 244 1.11 16.07 25.66
C SER A 244 2.44 16.66 25.25
N ASP A 245 3.57 16.07 25.69
CA ASP A 245 4.90 16.57 25.33
C ASP A 245 5.16 16.43 23.81
N LEU A 246 4.55 15.42 23.20
CA LEU A 246 4.61 15.16 21.76
C LEU A 246 3.21 14.84 21.21
N VAL A 247 2.84 15.47 20.11
CA VAL A 247 1.59 15.18 19.38
C VAL A 247 1.93 14.80 17.94
N LEU A 248 1.56 13.58 17.53
CA LEU A 248 1.66 13.13 16.15
C LEU A 248 0.25 13.08 15.55
N ALA A 249 0.08 13.67 14.37
CA ALA A 249 -1.20 13.78 13.71
C ALA A 249 -1.23 12.92 12.43
N ASP A 250 -1.72 11.67 12.54
CA ASP A 250 -1.98 10.77 11.40
C ASP A 250 -3.38 11.04 10.84
N ILE A 251 -3.57 12.28 10.39
CA ILE A 251 -4.83 12.82 9.89
C ILE A 251 -4.59 13.69 8.66
N THR A 252 -5.66 14.05 7.97
CA THR A 252 -5.54 14.86 6.75
C THR A 252 -5.18 16.33 7.05
N PRO A 253 -4.57 17.07 6.11
CA PRO A 253 -4.25 18.50 6.28
C PRO A 253 -5.43 19.36 6.72
N ARG A 254 -6.63 19.10 6.20
CA ARG A 254 -7.83 19.85 6.63
C ARG A 254 -8.24 19.58 8.08
N GLN A 255 -8.04 18.33 8.53
CA GLN A 255 -8.30 17.98 9.93
C GLN A 255 -7.26 18.62 10.84
N LEU A 256 -5.98 18.61 10.46
CA LEU A 256 -4.92 19.28 11.20
C LEU A 256 -5.18 20.78 11.33
N LEU A 257 -5.59 21.45 10.26
CA LEU A 257 -5.97 22.87 10.30
C LEU A 257 -7.08 23.16 11.30
N ARG A 258 -8.08 22.29 11.40
CA ARG A 258 -9.19 22.46 12.36
C ARG A 258 -8.73 22.31 13.80
N ILE A 259 -7.84 21.35 14.08
CA ILE A 259 -7.40 21.00 15.43
C ILE A 259 -6.30 21.95 15.92
N ALA A 260 -5.35 22.30 15.04
CA ALA A 260 -4.11 22.96 15.41
C ALA A 260 -3.89 24.31 14.72
N GLY A 261 -4.83 24.79 13.91
CA GLY A 261 -4.63 25.97 13.06
C GLY A 261 -4.15 27.21 13.78
N SER A 262 -4.59 27.45 15.01
CA SER A 262 -4.16 28.57 15.85
C SER A 262 -2.73 28.44 16.40
N HIS A 263 -2.20 27.23 16.43
CA HIS A 263 -0.85 26.88 16.92
C HIS A 263 0.20 26.77 15.81
N LEU A 264 -0.25 26.76 14.54
CA LEU A 264 0.64 26.64 13.39
C LEU A 264 1.13 28.01 12.94
N SER A 265 2.36 28.07 12.43
CA SER A 265 2.85 29.29 11.80
C SER A 265 1.98 29.68 10.59
N THR A 266 1.90 30.96 10.31
CA THR A 266 1.07 31.49 9.21
C THR A 266 1.45 30.84 7.86
N ASP A 267 2.75 30.63 7.61
CA ASP A 267 3.22 30.07 6.34
C ASP A 267 2.90 28.58 6.21
N TYR A 268 3.06 27.79 7.28
CA TYR A 268 2.69 26.37 7.28
C TYR A 268 1.18 26.21 7.13
N ARG A 269 0.39 27.04 7.82
CA ARG A 269 -1.07 27.04 7.64
C ARG A 269 -1.48 27.29 6.19
N LYS A 270 -0.87 28.29 5.54
CA LYS A 270 -1.11 28.57 4.12
C LYS A 270 -0.74 27.39 3.20
N GLN A 271 0.32 26.68 3.52
CA GLN A 271 0.72 25.47 2.76
C GLN A 271 -0.34 24.38 2.91
N LEU A 272 -0.82 24.11 4.13
CA LEU A 272 -1.89 23.12 4.37
C LEU A 272 -3.22 23.52 3.71
N GLU A 273 -3.57 24.81 3.69
CA GLU A 273 -4.76 25.33 3.00
C GLU A 273 -4.72 25.10 1.49
N ARG A 274 -3.51 25.17 0.90
CA ARG A 274 -3.26 24.93 -0.54
C ARG A 274 -3.12 23.46 -0.89
N PHE A 275 -3.13 22.56 0.09
CA PHE A 275 -2.97 21.14 -0.16
C PHE A 275 -4.08 20.62 -1.08
N ARG A 276 -3.69 19.97 -2.16
CA ARG A 276 -4.61 19.35 -3.13
C ARG A 276 -4.74 17.88 -2.80
N TYR A 277 -5.97 17.45 -2.55
CA TYR A 277 -6.28 16.04 -2.42
C TYR A 277 -6.24 15.37 -3.80
N GLY A 278 -5.79 14.13 -3.84
CA GLY A 278 -5.94 13.28 -5.04
C GLY A 278 -7.41 12.93 -5.29
N PRO A 279 -7.71 12.29 -6.43
CA PRO A 279 -9.05 11.79 -6.71
C PRO A 279 -9.47 10.75 -5.66
N GLY A 280 -10.74 10.70 -5.34
CA GLY A 280 -11.30 9.66 -4.50
C GLY A 280 -11.44 8.35 -5.25
N ALA A 281 -11.11 7.23 -4.61
CA ALA A 281 -11.43 5.91 -5.13
C ALA A 281 -12.91 5.60 -4.87
N PHE A 282 -13.65 5.26 -5.93
CA PHE A 282 -15.00 4.73 -5.80
C PHE A 282 -14.94 3.20 -5.74
N LYS A 283 -15.42 2.63 -4.66
CA LYS A 283 -15.40 1.18 -4.40
C LYS A 283 -16.82 0.63 -4.34
N ILE A 284 -17.04 -0.52 -4.96
CA ILE A 284 -18.28 -1.28 -4.86
C ILE A 284 -17.94 -2.67 -4.33
N ASP A 285 -18.65 -3.09 -3.28
CA ASP A 285 -18.52 -4.42 -2.69
C ASP A 285 -19.69 -5.30 -3.09
N TYR A 286 -19.40 -6.55 -3.48
CA TYR A 286 -20.38 -7.53 -3.89
C TYR A 286 -20.26 -8.79 -3.04
N ALA A 287 -21.39 -9.26 -2.50
CA ALA A 287 -21.51 -10.63 -2.02
C ALA A 287 -21.99 -11.50 -3.21
N LEU A 288 -21.14 -12.41 -3.66
CA LEU A 288 -21.41 -13.27 -4.82
C LEU A 288 -21.82 -14.67 -4.37
N ASN A 289 -22.74 -15.28 -5.11
CA ASN A 289 -23.13 -16.66 -4.92
C ASN A 289 -22.30 -17.68 -5.72
N ALA A 290 -21.42 -17.19 -6.58
CA ALA A 290 -20.50 -17.99 -7.39
C ALA A 290 -19.24 -17.18 -7.71
N ALA A 291 -18.20 -17.84 -8.22
CA ALA A 291 -17.00 -17.17 -8.72
C ALA A 291 -17.32 -16.25 -9.90
N ILE A 292 -16.55 -15.15 -10.03
CA ILE A 292 -16.68 -14.22 -11.16
C ILE A 292 -16.40 -14.98 -12.46
N PRO A 293 -17.32 -14.94 -13.48
CA PRO A 293 -17.15 -15.66 -14.74
C PRO A 293 -16.20 -14.89 -15.69
N TRP A 294 -14.92 -14.85 -15.33
CA TRP A 294 -13.89 -14.24 -16.18
C TRP A 294 -13.85 -14.93 -17.55
N THR A 295 -13.90 -14.17 -18.64
CA THR A 295 -13.72 -14.67 -20.00
C THR A 295 -12.24 -14.84 -20.36
N ALA A 296 -11.39 -13.99 -19.83
CA ALA A 296 -9.95 -14.13 -19.99
C ALA A 296 -9.46 -15.44 -19.36
N ARG A 297 -8.75 -16.27 -20.13
CA ARG A 297 -8.14 -17.53 -19.66
C ARG A 297 -6.92 -17.22 -18.76
N VAL A 298 -7.14 -16.56 -17.66
CA VAL A 298 -6.15 -16.49 -16.61
C VAL A 298 -6.26 -17.78 -15.82
N ARG A 299 -5.33 -18.72 -16.00
CA ARG A 299 -5.30 -20.02 -15.27
C ARG A 299 -5.44 -19.89 -13.76
N LEU A 300 -5.40 -18.68 -13.22
CA LEU A 300 -5.29 -18.31 -11.83
C LEU A 300 -6.50 -17.56 -11.26
N ALA A 301 -7.31 -16.87 -12.06
CA ALA A 301 -8.49 -16.14 -11.57
C ALA A 301 -9.49 -17.06 -10.83
N TRP A 302 -9.56 -18.33 -11.22
CA TRP A 302 -10.39 -19.34 -10.56
C TRP A 302 -9.89 -19.72 -9.16
N ARG A 303 -8.57 -19.73 -8.94
CA ARG A 303 -7.99 -20.10 -7.64
C ARG A 303 -8.02 -18.96 -6.63
N VAL A 304 -7.93 -17.71 -7.08
CA VAL A 304 -8.01 -16.53 -6.18
C VAL A 304 -9.41 -16.40 -5.57
N ALA A 305 -10.46 -16.56 -6.37
CA ALA A 305 -11.83 -16.52 -5.87
C ALA A 305 -12.18 -17.70 -4.94
N ALA A 306 -11.51 -18.86 -5.12
CA ALA A 306 -11.72 -20.04 -4.30
C ALA A 306 -10.80 -20.11 -3.05
N ALA A 307 -9.70 -19.37 -3.05
CA ALA A 307 -8.71 -19.38 -1.97
C ALA A 307 -8.93 -18.26 -0.93
N LEU A 308 -9.85 -17.34 -1.18
CA LEU A 308 -10.21 -16.36 -0.18
C LEU A 308 -11.09 -17.02 0.88
N PRO A 309 -10.63 -17.20 2.13
CA PRO A 309 -11.43 -17.82 3.20
C PRO A 309 -12.54 -16.89 3.72
N PHE A 310 -13.06 -16.02 2.84
CA PHE A 310 -14.10 -15.04 3.17
C PHE A 310 -15.52 -15.60 3.11
N CYS A 311 -15.68 -16.85 2.68
CA CYS A 311 -16.97 -17.54 2.73
C CYS A 311 -16.89 -18.74 3.68
N ARG A 312 -17.38 -18.60 4.91
CA ARG A 312 -17.56 -19.75 5.84
C ARG A 312 -18.53 -20.81 5.32
N ARG A 313 -19.14 -20.63 4.14
CA ARG A 313 -20.12 -21.54 3.53
C ARG A 313 -19.69 -22.17 2.21
N CYS A 314 -18.45 -21.97 1.77
CA CYS A 314 -17.90 -22.66 0.61
C CYS A 314 -17.02 -23.83 1.10
N GLY A 315 -17.64 -24.78 1.80
CA GLY A 315 -17.11 -26.09 2.07
C GLY A 315 -17.82 -27.09 1.16
#